data_48e0e9d788fbc4f7e9d82c04aac62adb
#
_entry.id   48e0e9d788fbc4f7e9d82c04aac62adb
#
_cell.length_a   1.000
_cell.length_b   1.000
_cell.length_c   1.000
_cell.angle_alpha   90.00
_cell.angle_beta   90.00
_cell.angle_gamma   90.00
#
_symmetry.space_group_name_H-M   'P 1'
#
loop_
_entity.id
_entity.type
_entity.pdbx_description
1 polymer ?
#
loop_
_entity_poly.entity_id
_entity_poly.type
_entity_poly.pdbx_seq_one_letter_code
_entity_poly.pdbx_strand_id
1 'polypeptide(L)'
;KYNSLGFRSEEVDPKKNHILVLGDSVAWGHGLGNEDTISHLLNKRLPNHQVLNLAVNGYGIDQYYLFLKRNIELLNPKLVIVVIYAGNDIQNTGSNISYGKSKPLFKLIDGTLNLVHKPGNRFSCINIFSGSWLLNRPYISSLKEKTCEINSLKLNNLKKVISVLLRNIKELAERHNAKTLFTLSPSLYDLKVGLCEAQKMTQYCQHFMKLHLHQHKKIYLSTYNYNAEYYPI
;
A
#
# COMPACT_ATOMS: atom_id res chain seq x y z
N LYS A 1 -10.73 -13.18 -10.10
CA LYS A 1 -11.26 -12.56 -11.31
C LYS A 1 -10.91 -11.08 -11.29
N TYR A 2 -10.55 -10.51 -12.44
CA TYR A 2 -10.33 -9.08 -12.60
C TYR A 2 -11.46 -8.50 -13.46
N ASN A 3 -11.85 -7.28 -13.18
CA ASN A 3 -12.80 -6.54 -14.02
C ASN A 3 -12.11 -5.90 -15.24
N SER A 4 -12.89 -5.25 -16.10
CA SER A 4 -12.40 -4.58 -17.31
C SER A 4 -11.38 -3.47 -17.06
N LEU A 5 -11.38 -2.87 -15.85
CA LEU A 5 -10.41 -1.86 -15.42
C LEU A 5 -9.15 -2.46 -14.78
N GLY A 6 -9.06 -3.79 -14.66
CA GLY A 6 -7.93 -4.51 -14.07
C GLY A 6 -7.95 -4.57 -12.54
N PHE A 7 -9.06 -4.24 -11.87
CA PHE A 7 -9.21 -4.39 -10.42
C PHE A 7 -9.66 -5.81 -10.07
N ARG A 8 -9.22 -6.33 -8.92
CA ARG A 8 -9.71 -7.58 -8.34
C ARG A 8 -11.10 -7.39 -7.75
N SER A 9 -12.07 -7.11 -8.58
CA SER A 9 -13.46 -6.79 -8.24
C SER A 9 -14.40 -7.26 -9.34
N GLU A 10 -15.69 -7.20 -9.05
CA GLU A 10 -16.73 -7.25 -10.09
C GLU A 10 -16.65 -6.00 -10.97
N GLU A 11 -17.37 -6.01 -12.12
CA GLU A 11 -17.47 -4.84 -12.98
C GLU A 11 -18.06 -3.64 -12.22
N VAL A 12 -17.61 -2.45 -12.57
CA VAL A 12 -18.07 -1.22 -11.90
C VAL A 12 -19.52 -0.93 -12.27
N ASP A 13 -20.37 -0.89 -11.27
CA ASP A 13 -21.78 -0.50 -11.42
C ASP A 13 -21.93 1.02 -11.18
N PRO A 14 -22.17 1.83 -12.22
CA PRO A 14 -22.25 3.28 -12.09
C PRO A 14 -23.48 3.76 -11.27
N LYS A 15 -24.42 2.87 -10.97
CA LYS A 15 -25.61 3.19 -10.17
C LYS A 15 -25.37 3.08 -8.66
N LYS A 16 -24.26 2.48 -8.24
CA LYS A 16 -23.93 2.28 -6.83
C LYS A 16 -22.98 3.35 -6.30
N ASN A 17 -23.07 3.60 -5.01
CA ASN A 17 -22.04 4.37 -4.31
C ASN A 17 -20.78 3.53 -4.16
N HIS A 18 -19.64 4.04 -4.62
CA HIS A 18 -18.39 3.31 -4.57
C HIS A 18 -17.62 3.53 -3.27
N ILE A 19 -17.03 2.45 -2.78
CA ILE A 19 -16.04 2.45 -1.71
C ILE A 19 -14.76 1.86 -2.30
N LEU A 20 -13.66 2.60 -2.27
CA LEU A 20 -12.38 2.12 -2.79
C LEU A 20 -11.53 1.55 -1.67
N VAL A 21 -10.93 0.38 -1.87
CA VAL A 21 -9.94 -0.21 -0.96
C VAL A 21 -8.57 -0.12 -1.62
N LEU A 22 -7.69 0.69 -1.06
CA LEU A 22 -6.28 0.82 -1.44
C LEU A 22 -5.43 0.01 -0.46
N GLY A 23 -4.33 -0.52 -0.94
CA GLY A 23 -3.39 -1.28 -0.13
C GLY A 23 -2.45 -2.12 -0.98
N ASP A 24 -1.69 -2.97 -0.30
CA ASP A 24 -0.74 -3.92 -0.89
C ASP A 24 -1.33 -5.32 -1.07
N SER A 25 -0.48 -6.35 -0.92
CA SER A 25 -0.87 -7.77 -1.01
C SER A 25 -1.87 -8.19 0.06
N VAL A 26 -1.85 -7.58 1.24
CA VAL A 26 -2.79 -7.89 2.34
C VAL A 26 -4.20 -7.44 1.96
N ALA A 27 -4.36 -6.20 1.54
CA ALA A 27 -5.65 -5.67 1.09
C ALA A 27 -6.13 -6.31 -0.21
N TRP A 28 -5.19 -6.65 -1.11
CA TRP A 28 -5.49 -7.40 -2.32
C TRP A 28 -6.05 -8.79 -2.01
N GLY A 29 -5.68 -9.39 -0.88
CA GLY A 29 -6.06 -10.72 -0.45
C GLY A 29 -5.17 -11.81 -1.07
N HIS A 30 -3.82 -11.65 -0.92
CA HIS A 30 -2.87 -12.64 -1.38
C HIS A 30 -3.10 -13.99 -0.68
N GLY A 31 -3.20 -15.08 -1.45
CA GLY A 31 -3.48 -16.42 -0.93
C GLY A 31 -4.96 -16.71 -0.63
N LEU A 32 -5.86 -15.73 -0.82
CA LEU A 32 -7.29 -15.89 -0.55
C LEU A 32 -8.10 -16.11 -1.84
N GLY A 33 -9.22 -16.83 -1.73
CA GLY A 33 -10.30 -16.82 -2.73
C GLY A 33 -10.91 -15.40 -2.87
N ASN A 34 -11.66 -15.15 -3.93
CA ASN A 34 -12.28 -13.84 -4.10
C ASN A 34 -13.31 -13.56 -3.00
N GLU A 35 -14.05 -14.58 -2.59
CA GLU A 35 -15.09 -14.57 -1.56
C GLU A 35 -14.57 -14.26 -0.15
N ASP A 36 -13.28 -14.47 0.09
CA ASP A 36 -12.63 -14.26 1.39
C ASP A 36 -11.92 -12.91 1.49
N THR A 37 -11.89 -12.13 0.40
CA THR A 37 -11.27 -10.81 0.42
C THR A 37 -12.07 -9.81 1.22
N ILE A 38 -11.38 -8.86 1.87
CA ILE A 38 -12.01 -7.77 2.63
C ILE A 38 -13.07 -7.06 1.78
N SER A 39 -12.76 -6.77 0.52
CA SER A 39 -13.67 -6.05 -0.38
C SER A 39 -14.95 -6.84 -0.67
N HIS A 40 -14.83 -8.17 -0.88
CA HIS A 40 -15.99 -9.00 -1.10
C HIS A 40 -16.86 -9.16 0.15
N LEU A 41 -16.23 -9.35 1.32
CA LEU A 41 -16.94 -9.44 2.58
C LEU A 41 -17.67 -8.13 2.94
N LEU A 42 -17.07 -6.99 2.63
CA LEU A 42 -17.71 -5.69 2.77
C LEU A 42 -18.87 -5.51 1.80
N ASN A 43 -18.75 -5.95 0.53
CA ASN A 43 -19.82 -5.91 -0.44
C ASN A 43 -21.08 -6.67 0.04
N LYS A 44 -20.88 -7.84 0.67
CA LYS A 44 -21.99 -8.61 1.26
C LYS A 44 -22.72 -7.86 2.37
N ARG A 45 -22.01 -7.03 3.14
CA ARG A 45 -22.56 -6.29 4.29
C ARG A 45 -23.12 -4.92 3.94
N LEU A 46 -22.77 -4.40 2.76
CA LEU A 46 -23.12 -3.04 2.32
C LEU A 46 -23.86 -3.09 0.96
N PRO A 47 -25.10 -3.60 0.91
CA PRO A 47 -25.80 -3.88 -0.35
C PRO A 47 -26.04 -2.63 -1.21
N ASN A 48 -26.12 -1.45 -0.60
CA ASN A 48 -26.33 -0.18 -1.30
C ASN A 48 -25.02 0.45 -1.82
N HIS A 49 -23.89 -0.20 -1.60
CA HIS A 49 -22.57 0.26 -2.04
C HIS A 49 -21.90 -0.81 -2.90
N GLN A 50 -20.92 -0.38 -3.66
CA GLN A 50 -19.99 -1.30 -4.30
C GLN A 50 -18.59 -1.04 -3.77
N VAL A 51 -17.98 -2.06 -3.17
CA VAL A 51 -16.60 -2.01 -2.68
C VAL A 51 -15.66 -2.52 -3.77
N LEU A 52 -14.81 -1.65 -4.26
CA LEU A 52 -13.84 -1.94 -5.32
C LEU A 52 -12.45 -2.16 -4.71
N ASN A 53 -11.86 -3.31 -5.01
CA ASN A 53 -10.51 -3.65 -4.55
C ASN A 53 -9.47 -3.08 -5.51
N LEU A 54 -8.92 -1.93 -5.18
CA LEU A 54 -7.85 -1.25 -5.92
C LEU A 54 -6.45 -1.57 -5.36
N ALA A 55 -6.36 -2.49 -4.41
CA ALA A 55 -5.07 -2.90 -3.86
C ALA A 55 -4.22 -3.63 -4.89
N VAL A 56 -2.91 -3.48 -4.82
CA VAL A 56 -1.94 -4.10 -5.74
C VAL A 56 -0.75 -4.65 -4.97
N ASN A 57 -0.42 -5.92 -5.23
CA ASN A 57 0.71 -6.58 -4.59
C ASN A 57 2.00 -5.76 -4.73
N GLY A 58 2.68 -5.53 -3.59
CA GLY A 58 3.97 -4.86 -3.56
C GLY A 58 3.94 -3.34 -3.72
N TYR A 59 2.76 -2.72 -3.72
CA TYR A 59 2.65 -1.27 -3.67
C TYR A 59 3.00 -0.72 -2.29
N GLY A 60 3.49 0.52 -2.27
CA GLY A 60 3.64 1.34 -1.08
C GLY A 60 2.69 2.54 -1.11
N ILE A 61 2.71 3.35 -0.06
CA ILE A 61 1.79 4.49 0.12
C ILE A 61 1.90 5.53 -1.01
N ASP A 62 3.09 5.70 -1.57
CA ASP A 62 3.35 6.54 -2.73
C ASP A 62 2.58 6.08 -3.98
N GLN A 63 2.50 4.77 -4.17
CA GLN A 63 1.76 4.17 -5.27
C GLN A 63 0.25 4.19 -4.99
N TYR A 64 -0.20 4.07 -3.73
CA TYR A 64 -1.62 4.27 -3.35
C TYR A 64 -2.10 5.67 -3.73
N TYR A 65 -1.28 6.70 -3.42
CA TYR A 65 -1.59 8.08 -3.80
C TYR A 65 -1.72 8.26 -5.31
N LEU A 66 -0.73 7.77 -6.07
CA LEU A 66 -0.76 7.88 -7.54
C LEU A 66 -1.93 7.11 -8.16
N PHE A 67 -2.23 5.93 -7.61
CA PHE A 67 -3.31 5.09 -8.11
C PHE A 67 -4.69 5.69 -7.81
N LEU A 68 -4.87 6.24 -6.61
CA LEU A 68 -6.06 7.00 -6.28
C LEU A 68 -6.21 8.21 -7.20
N LYS A 69 -5.17 9.01 -7.36
CA LYS A 69 -5.17 10.21 -8.22
C LYS A 69 -5.59 9.91 -9.65
N ARG A 70 -5.19 8.74 -10.17
CA ARG A 70 -5.54 8.31 -11.54
C ARG A 70 -7.02 7.90 -11.68
N ASN A 71 -7.61 7.35 -10.63
CA ASN A 71 -8.89 6.64 -10.74
C ASN A 71 -10.06 7.35 -10.02
N ILE A 72 -9.79 8.34 -9.19
CA ILE A 72 -10.80 8.92 -8.31
C ILE A 72 -11.93 9.63 -9.07
N GLU A 73 -11.62 10.34 -10.15
CA GLU A 73 -12.64 11.00 -10.99
C GLU A 73 -13.56 9.98 -11.65
N LEU A 74 -12.98 8.93 -12.26
CA LEU A 74 -13.73 7.87 -12.92
C LEU A 74 -14.64 7.12 -11.95
N LEU A 75 -14.14 6.82 -10.75
CA LEU A 75 -14.84 5.97 -9.80
C LEU A 75 -15.76 6.75 -8.84
N ASN A 76 -15.58 8.06 -8.71
CA ASN A 76 -16.37 8.98 -7.87
C ASN A 76 -16.80 8.35 -6.52
N PRO A 77 -15.85 7.96 -5.65
CA PRO A 77 -16.15 7.23 -4.43
C PRO A 77 -16.83 8.11 -3.37
N LYS A 78 -17.51 7.45 -2.42
CA LYS A 78 -18.00 8.06 -1.18
C LYS A 78 -17.06 7.80 0.00
N LEU A 79 -16.25 6.75 -0.10
CA LEU A 79 -15.28 6.39 0.93
C LEU A 79 -14.03 5.78 0.27
N VAL A 80 -12.87 6.18 0.75
CA VAL A 80 -11.56 5.59 0.42
C VAL A 80 -11.03 4.93 1.68
N ILE A 81 -10.84 3.62 1.66
CA ILE A 81 -10.21 2.84 2.72
C ILE A 81 -8.77 2.58 2.32
N VAL A 82 -7.82 3.00 3.13
CA VAL A 82 -6.39 2.77 2.93
C VAL A 82 -5.92 1.77 3.95
N VAL A 83 -5.61 0.57 3.50
CA VAL A 83 -5.06 -0.51 4.33
C VAL A 83 -3.54 -0.43 4.24
N ILE A 84 -2.89 -0.06 5.35
CA ILE A 84 -1.44 0.05 5.44
C ILE A 84 -0.92 -1.20 6.12
N TYR A 85 -0.05 -1.93 5.45
CA TYR A 85 0.60 -3.09 6.04
C TYR A 85 1.93 -2.69 6.67
N ALA A 86 2.05 -2.88 7.99
CA ALA A 86 3.24 -2.49 8.75
C ALA A 86 4.52 -3.22 8.31
N GLY A 87 4.38 -4.41 7.71
CA GLY A 87 5.52 -5.26 7.37
C GLY A 87 6.40 -4.74 6.23
N ASN A 88 5.83 -4.04 5.24
CA ASN A 88 6.60 -3.61 4.06
C ASN A 88 6.22 -2.25 3.46
N ASP A 89 5.02 -1.73 3.66
CA ASP A 89 4.56 -0.51 2.99
C ASP A 89 5.46 0.70 3.25
N ILE A 90 5.96 0.80 4.49
CA ILE A 90 6.88 1.87 4.89
C ILE A 90 8.18 1.77 4.10
N GLN A 91 8.77 0.57 4.02
CA GLN A 91 10.02 0.33 3.29
C GLN A 91 9.81 0.52 1.79
N ASN A 92 8.72 -0.03 1.25
CA ASN A 92 8.37 0.09 -0.17
C ASN A 92 8.19 1.56 -0.56
N THR A 93 7.58 2.40 0.29
CA THR A 93 7.44 3.84 0.03
C THR A 93 8.78 4.56 -0.03
N GLY A 94 9.77 4.10 0.73
CA GLY A 94 11.09 4.74 0.85
C GLY A 94 12.08 4.42 -0.26
N SER A 95 11.74 3.57 -1.23
CA SER A 95 12.66 3.10 -2.27
C SER A 95 12.09 3.31 -3.67
N ASN A 96 12.96 3.50 -4.67
CA ASN A 96 12.59 3.50 -6.08
C ASN A 96 12.56 2.09 -6.70
N ILE A 97 12.81 1.06 -5.88
CA ILE A 97 12.77 -0.35 -6.29
C ILE A 97 11.95 -1.12 -5.27
N SER A 98 11.05 -1.98 -5.77
CA SER A 98 10.31 -2.96 -4.96
C SER A 98 10.24 -4.28 -5.72
N TYR A 99 10.60 -5.38 -5.06
CA TYR A 99 10.65 -6.73 -5.66
C TYR A 99 11.41 -6.78 -7.00
N GLY A 100 12.55 -6.08 -7.08
CA GLY A 100 13.39 -6.01 -8.28
C GLY A 100 12.80 -5.17 -9.42
N LYS A 101 11.70 -4.47 -9.23
CA LYS A 101 11.06 -3.62 -10.23
C LYS A 101 11.20 -2.15 -9.85
N SER A 102 11.48 -1.32 -10.85
CA SER A 102 11.48 0.14 -10.69
C SER A 102 10.09 0.65 -10.36
N LYS A 103 10.00 1.55 -9.40
CA LYS A 103 8.75 2.18 -8.95
C LYS A 103 8.95 3.67 -8.71
N PRO A 104 7.87 4.44 -8.61
CA PRO A 104 7.95 5.85 -8.25
C PRO A 104 8.66 6.07 -6.91
N LEU A 105 9.34 7.21 -6.78
CA LEU A 105 9.89 7.68 -5.51
C LEU A 105 9.58 9.16 -5.33
N PHE A 106 9.04 9.52 -4.18
CA PHE A 106 8.82 10.90 -3.77
C PHE A 106 9.88 11.35 -2.77
N LYS A 107 10.26 12.63 -2.84
CA LYS A 107 11.05 13.33 -1.82
C LYS A 107 10.38 14.64 -1.45
N LEU A 108 10.67 15.13 -0.26
CA LEU A 108 10.34 16.52 0.11
C LEU A 108 11.51 17.40 -0.29
N ILE A 109 11.25 18.40 -1.11
CA ILE A 109 12.16 19.45 -1.53
C ILE A 109 11.49 20.75 -1.09
N ASP A 110 12.12 21.51 -0.22
CA ASP A 110 11.59 22.76 0.35
C ASP A 110 10.15 22.61 0.90
N GLY A 111 9.93 21.50 1.61
CA GLY A 111 8.62 21.15 2.19
C GLY A 111 7.57 20.66 1.20
N THR A 112 7.85 20.71 -0.11
CA THR A 112 6.94 20.26 -1.17
C THR A 112 7.22 18.83 -1.58
N LEU A 113 6.16 18.04 -1.80
CA LEU A 113 6.26 16.65 -2.25
C LEU A 113 6.54 16.58 -3.75
N ASN A 114 7.71 16.09 -4.12
CA ASN A 114 8.15 15.97 -5.50
C ASN A 114 8.35 14.51 -5.92
N LEU A 115 7.84 14.14 -7.08
CA LEU A 115 8.11 12.85 -7.71
C LEU A 115 9.49 12.91 -8.38
N VAL A 116 10.52 12.38 -7.70
CA VAL A 116 11.92 12.47 -8.14
C VAL A 116 12.37 11.27 -8.98
N HIS A 117 11.64 10.15 -8.91
CA HIS A 117 11.88 9.01 -9.77
C HIS A 117 10.56 8.55 -10.40
N LYS A 118 10.56 8.43 -11.72
CA LYS A 118 9.47 7.82 -12.51
C LYS A 118 10.02 6.52 -13.09
N PRO A 119 9.32 5.40 -12.97
CA PRO A 119 9.76 4.16 -13.61
C PRO A 119 9.83 4.38 -15.12
N GLY A 120 10.98 4.06 -15.71
CA GLY A 120 11.16 4.09 -17.16
C GLY A 120 10.35 3.00 -17.86
N ASN A 121 10.01 3.22 -19.14
CA ASN A 121 9.35 2.21 -19.95
C ASN A 121 10.22 0.94 -20.06
N ARG A 122 9.71 -0.19 -19.59
CA ARG A 122 10.07 -1.58 -19.89
C ARG A 122 11.35 -2.19 -19.33
N PHE A 123 12.28 -1.49 -18.70
CA PHE A 123 13.38 -2.19 -18.03
C PHE A 123 13.10 -2.24 -16.52
N SER A 124 12.53 -3.36 -16.08
CA SER A 124 12.61 -3.76 -14.66
C SER A 124 14.10 -3.77 -14.28
N CYS A 125 14.44 -3.16 -13.17
CA CYS A 125 15.73 -3.39 -12.54
C CYS A 125 15.72 -4.87 -12.12
N ILE A 126 16.23 -5.73 -12.98
CA ILE A 126 16.33 -7.15 -12.69
C ILE A 126 17.34 -7.24 -11.55
N ASN A 127 16.85 -7.63 -10.37
CA ASN A 127 17.72 -7.99 -9.28
C ASN A 127 18.35 -9.34 -9.62
N ILE A 128 19.50 -9.31 -10.30
CA ILE A 128 20.27 -10.49 -10.70
C ILE A 128 20.88 -11.21 -9.47
N PHE A 129 20.47 -10.83 -8.25
CA PHE A 129 20.96 -11.39 -6.99
C PHE A 129 20.26 -12.66 -6.51
N SER A 130 19.33 -13.23 -7.25
CA SER A 130 18.84 -14.56 -6.91
C SER A 130 19.80 -15.61 -7.47
N GLY A 131 20.80 -15.99 -6.68
CA GLY A 131 21.55 -17.25 -6.60
C GLY A 131 21.74 -18.18 -7.81
N SER A 132 21.63 -17.70 -9.04
CA SER A 132 21.79 -18.52 -10.23
C SER A 132 23.29 -18.58 -10.61
N TRP A 133 23.83 -19.78 -10.60
CA TRP A 133 25.20 -20.12 -11.06
C TRP A 133 25.58 -19.52 -12.41
N LEU A 134 24.64 -19.32 -13.33
CA LEU A 134 24.84 -18.72 -14.65
C LEU A 134 25.25 -17.24 -14.59
N LEU A 135 25.00 -16.54 -13.49
CA LEU A 135 25.18 -15.09 -13.35
C LEU A 135 26.57 -14.71 -12.80
N ASN A 136 27.39 -15.69 -12.44
CA ASN A 136 28.76 -15.48 -11.95
C ASN A 136 29.82 -15.44 -13.08
N ARG A 137 29.41 -15.38 -14.34
CA ARG A 137 30.37 -15.25 -15.45
C ARG A 137 30.87 -13.82 -15.62
N PRO A 138 32.17 -13.60 -15.94
CA PRO A 138 32.77 -12.26 -16.07
C PRO A 138 32.07 -11.31 -17.06
N TYR A 139 31.46 -11.88 -18.10
CA TYR A 139 30.72 -11.10 -19.11
C TYR A 139 29.43 -10.46 -18.56
N ILE A 140 28.80 -11.10 -17.56
CA ILE A 140 27.56 -10.57 -16.96
C ILE A 140 27.89 -9.57 -15.83
N SER A 141 29.10 -9.63 -15.25
CA SER A 141 29.51 -8.63 -14.27
C SER A 141 29.63 -7.22 -14.86
N SER A 142 30.03 -7.11 -16.14
CA SER A 142 30.07 -5.81 -16.84
C SER A 142 28.69 -5.22 -17.16
N LEU A 143 27.64 -6.05 -17.18
CA LEU A 143 26.27 -5.61 -17.31
C LEU A 143 25.66 -5.14 -15.97
N LYS A 144 26.32 -5.48 -14.84
CA LYS A 144 25.91 -5.04 -13.51
C LYS A 144 26.08 -3.53 -13.26
N GLU A 145 26.98 -2.87 -13.98
CA GLU A 145 27.28 -1.44 -13.82
C GLU A 145 26.23 -0.51 -14.42
N LYS A 146 25.32 -1.02 -15.27
CA LYS A 146 24.17 -0.26 -15.79
C LYS A 146 22.89 -0.48 -15.01
N THR A 147 22.98 -1.07 -13.81
CA THR A 147 21.82 -1.33 -12.97
C THR A 147 21.30 -0.04 -12.35
N CYS A 148 20.00 0.08 -12.29
CA CYS A 148 19.28 1.19 -11.68
C CYS A 148 19.95 1.66 -10.39
N GLU A 149 20.26 2.93 -10.32
CA GLU A 149 20.71 3.54 -9.07
C GLU A 149 19.62 3.35 -8.02
N ILE A 150 19.94 2.59 -6.96
CA ILE A 150 19.02 2.36 -5.86
C ILE A 150 19.02 3.60 -4.98
N ASN A 151 17.93 4.35 -5.07
CA ASN A 151 17.69 5.50 -4.22
C ASN A 151 16.71 5.11 -3.09
N SER A 152 17.16 5.27 -1.85
CA SER A 152 16.32 5.08 -0.67
C SER A 152 16.32 6.31 0.20
N LEU A 153 15.20 6.54 0.90
CA LEU A 153 15.08 7.64 1.85
C LEU A 153 15.64 7.23 3.20
N LYS A 154 16.42 8.14 3.82
CA LYS A 154 16.74 8.02 5.25
C LYS A 154 15.43 8.08 6.06
N LEU A 155 15.40 7.38 7.18
CA LEU A 155 14.21 7.14 7.97
C LEU A 155 13.44 8.42 8.37
N ASN A 156 14.15 9.47 8.80
CA ASN A 156 13.50 10.73 9.20
C ASN A 156 12.82 11.44 8.02
N ASN A 157 13.40 11.36 6.82
CA ASN A 157 12.79 11.91 5.61
C ASN A 157 11.61 11.04 5.15
N LEU A 158 11.73 9.72 5.29
CA LEU A 158 10.66 8.79 4.95
C LEU A 158 9.40 9.05 5.78
N LYS A 159 9.53 9.26 7.09
CA LYS A 159 8.38 9.62 7.96
C LYS A 159 7.66 10.87 7.47
N LYS A 160 8.43 11.92 7.14
CA LYS A 160 7.87 13.18 6.63
C LYS A 160 7.14 12.96 5.29
N VAL A 161 7.78 12.23 4.35
CA VAL A 161 7.18 11.91 3.04
C VAL A 161 5.88 11.14 3.21
N ILE A 162 5.85 10.10 4.05
CA ILE A 162 4.66 9.30 4.33
C ILE A 162 3.54 10.19 4.90
N SER A 163 3.85 11.04 5.88
CA SER A 163 2.85 11.94 6.48
C SER A 163 2.22 12.87 5.44
N VAL A 164 3.02 13.39 4.50
CA VAL A 164 2.51 14.25 3.41
C VAL A 164 1.71 13.44 2.41
N LEU A 165 2.16 12.22 2.04
CA LEU A 165 1.41 11.35 1.13
C LEU A 165 0.02 11.01 1.66
N LEU A 166 -0.09 10.67 2.94
CA LEU A 166 -1.40 10.36 3.53
C LEU A 166 -2.30 11.59 3.62
N ARG A 167 -1.72 12.75 3.96
CA ARG A 167 -2.47 14.00 3.89
C ARG A 167 -2.99 14.23 2.48
N ASN A 168 -2.15 14.07 1.46
CA ASN A 168 -2.55 14.25 0.08
C ASN A 168 -3.62 13.24 -0.38
N ILE A 169 -3.58 11.99 0.10
CA ILE A 169 -4.65 11.00 -0.14
C ILE A 169 -5.96 11.50 0.46
N LYS A 170 -5.94 11.97 1.71
CA LYS A 170 -7.12 12.50 2.40
C LYS A 170 -7.68 13.72 1.67
N GLU A 171 -6.85 14.73 1.41
CA GLU A 171 -7.25 15.96 0.72
C GLU A 171 -7.78 15.69 -0.70
N LEU A 172 -7.18 14.73 -1.40
CA LEU A 172 -7.64 14.29 -2.71
C LEU A 172 -9.05 13.68 -2.63
N ALA A 173 -9.29 12.81 -1.66
CA ALA A 173 -10.61 12.22 -1.43
C ALA A 173 -11.64 13.29 -1.05
N GLU A 174 -11.30 14.22 -0.14
CA GLU A 174 -12.18 15.30 0.29
C GLU A 174 -12.57 16.23 -0.88
N ARG A 175 -11.64 16.56 -1.78
CA ARG A 175 -11.95 17.34 -3.01
C ARG A 175 -12.96 16.66 -3.93
N HIS A 176 -13.06 15.32 -3.86
CA HIS A 176 -14.05 14.52 -4.59
C HIS A 176 -15.24 14.11 -3.72
N ASN A 177 -15.50 14.83 -2.61
CA ASN A 177 -16.60 14.57 -1.68
C ASN A 177 -16.60 13.14 -1.09
N ALA A 178 -15.41 12.52 -0.96
CA ALA A 178 -15.20 11.22 -0.36
C ALA A 178 -14.60 11.35 1.04
N LYS A 179 -15.04 10.48 1.96
CA LYS A 179 -14.38 10.31 3.26
C LYS A 179 -13.16 9.39 3.10
N THR A 180 -12.22 9.47 4.04
CA THR A 180 -11.05 8.59 4.08
C THR A 180 -10.99 7.85 5.42
N LEU A 181 -10.74 6.53 5.36
CA LEU A 181 -10.45 5.69 6.51
C LEU A 181 -9.06 5.09 6.33
N PHE A 182 -8.15 5.38 7.26
CA PHE A 182 -6.87 4.71 7.34
C PHE A 182 -6.94 3.57 8.34
N THR A 183 -6.48 2.39 7.96
CA THR A 183 -6.37 1.22 8.84
C THR A 183 -4.96 0.63 8.72
N LEU A 184 -4.46 0.13 9.84
CA LEU A 184 -3.16 -0.52 9.91
C LEU A 184 -3.36 -2.03 10.06
N SER A 185 -2.75 -2.79 9.17
CA SER A 185 -2.64 -4.25 9.30
C SER A 185 -1.29 -4.58 9.93
N PRO A 186 -1.26 -5.25 11.10
CA PRO A 186 -0.02 -5.66 11.74
C PRO A 186 0.67 -6.76 10.92
N SER A 187 1.99 -6.90 11.08
CA SER A 187 2.72 -8.05 10.55
C SER A 187 2.59 -9.25 11.52
N LEU A 188 2.89 -10.45 11.01
CA LEU A 188 2.98 -11.65 11.86
C LEU A 188 4.01 -11.48 12.99
N TYR A 189 5.07 -10.71 12.75
CA TYR A 189 6.07 -10.40 13.77
C TYR A 189 5.44 -9.59 14.90
N ASP A 190 4.67 -8.55 14.58
CA ASP A 190 3.97 -7.71 15.56
C ASP A 190 3.00 -8.53 16.41
N LEU A 191 2.36 -9.54 15.80
CA LEU A 191 1.43 -10.44 16.50
C LEU A 191 2.15 -11.45 17.41
N LYS A 192 3.36 -11.94 17.01
CA LYS A 192 4.12 -12.94 17.78
C LYS A 192 4.88 -12.36 18.98
N VAL A 193 5.36 -11.14 18.84
CA VAL A 193 6.22 -10.51 19.88
C VAL A 193 5.40 -9.83 20.97
N GLY A 194 4.09 -9.78 20.79
CA GLY A 194 3.19 -9.07 21.69
C GLY A 194 3.34 -7.55 21.60
N LEU A 195 2.31 -6.84 21.99
CA LEU A 195 2.21 -5.38 21.90
C LEU A 195 3.33 -4.58 22.61
N CYS A 196 4.10 -5.22 23.50
CA CYS A 196 5.14 -4.54 24.27
C CYS A 196 6.47 -4.37 23.52
N GLU A 197 6.88 -5.32 22.68
CA GLU A 197 8.08 -5.17 21.86
C GLU A 197 7.80 -4.50 20.50
N ALA A 198 6.60 -4.65 19.98
CA ALA A 198 6.08 -3.84 18.87
C ALA A 198 6.21 -2.33 19.15
N GLN A 199 6.40 -1.90 20.41
CA GLN A 199 6.64 -0.49 20.75
C GLN A 199 7.82 0.12 20.00
N LYS A 200 8.86 -0.61 19.64
CA LYS A 200 9.96 -0.04 18.83
C LYS A 200 9.56 0.21 17.38
N MET A 201 8.78 -0.66 16.78
CA MET A 201 8.18 -0.43 15.46
C MET A 201 6.92 0.44 15.54
N THR A 202 6.11 0.33 16.60
CA THR A 202 4.95 1.18 16.86
C THR A 202 5.30 2.63 17.16
N GLN A 203 6.52 2.98 17.55
CA GLN A 203 6.90 4.41 17.56
C GLN A 203 6.72 5.05 16.17
N TYR A 204 6.95 4.31 15.10
CA TYR A 204 6.67 4.77 13.74
C TYR A 204 5.17 4.84 13.46
N CYS A 205 4.46 3.81 13.87
CA CYS A 205 3.01 3.73 13.73
C CYS A 205 2.29 4.72 14.66
N GLN A 206 2.75 4.91 15.90
CA GLN A 206 2.16 5.86 16.85
C GLN A 206 2.36 7.31 16.44
N HIS A 207 3.52 7.68 15.89
CA HIS A 207 3.72 9.01 15.35
C HIS A 207 2.79 9.25 14.16
N PHE A 208 2.64 8.25 13.32
CA PHE A 208 1.74 8.21 12.19
C PHE A 208 0.27 8.29 12.60
N MET A 209 -0.11 7.55 13.64
CA MET A 209 -1.45 7.51 14.22
C MET A 209 -1.80 8.81 14.94
N LYS A 210 -0.87 9.41 15.70
CA LYS A 210 -1.07 10.71 16.35
C LYS A 210 -1.35 11.84 15.38
N LEU A 211 -0.79 11.83 14.19
CA LEU A 211 -1.01 12.86 13.19
C LEU A 211 -2.37 12.76 12.49
N HIS A 212 -2.95 11.56 12.38
CA HIS A 212 -4.10 11.35 11.49
C HIS A 212 -5.29 10.59 12.09
N LEU A 213 -5.16 9.95 13.26
CA LEU A 213 -6.18 9.05 13.80
C LEU A 213 -6.74 9.45 15.17
N HIS A 214 -6.49 10.67 15.64
CA HIS A 214 -6.99 11.12 16.95
C HIS A 214 -8.52 11.00 17.12
N GLN A 215 -9.27 10.86 16.02
CA GLN A 215 -10.71 10.70 16.03
C GLN A 215 -11.22 9.25 16.02
N HIS A 216 -10.35 8.23 15.85
CA HIS A 216 -10.79 6.85 15.60
C HIS A 216 -10.28 5.78 16.56
N LYS A 217 -9.86 6.14 17.77
CA LYS A 217 -9.40 5.20 18.81
C LYS A 217 -10.38 4.04 19.12
N LYS A 218 -11.68 4.23 18.90
CA LYS A 218 -12.72 3.23 19.20
C LYS A 218 -12.82 2.10 18.15
N ILE A 219 -12.45 2.35 16.90
CA ILE A 219 -12.58 1.34 15.82
C ILE A 219 -11.43 0.32 15.89
N TYR A 220 -10.27 0.74 16.37
CA TYR A 220 -9.05 -0.07 16.41
C TYR A 220 -9.11 -1.27 17.37
N LEU A 221 -9.84 -1.14 18.47
CA LEU A 221 -9.94 -2.20 19.49
C LEU A 221 -11.04 -3.24 19.20
N SER A 222 -11.99 -2.94 18.32
CA SER A 222 -13.11 -3.85 18.00
C SER A 222 -12.79 -4.87 16.89
N THR A 223 -11.72 -4.67 16.12
CA THR A 223 -11.30 -5.57 15.04
C THR A 223 -10.29 -6.64 15.48
N TYR A 224 -9.82 -6.60 16.72
CA TYR A 224 -8.77 -7.51 17.24
C TYR A 224 -9.27 -8.85 17.79
N ASN A 225 -10.55 -9.21 17.63
CA ASN A 225 -11.02 -10.58 17.87
C ASN A 225 -10.79 -11.47 16.62
N TYR A 226 -9.56 -11.50 16.12
CA TYR A 226 -9.17 -12.50 15.14
C TYR A 226 -8.66 -13.75 15.86
N ASN A 227 -9.43 -14.82 15.78
CA ASN A 227 -9.01 -16.14 16.23
C ASN A 227 -7.73 -16.55 15.49
N ALA A 228 -6.68 -16.81 16.26
CA ALA A 228 -5.36 -17.26 15.77
C ALA A 228 -5.37 -18.67 15.14
N GLU A 229 -6.55 -19.25 14.92
CA GLU A 229 -6.72 -20.65 14.46
C GLU A 229 -6.63 -20.85 12.94
N TYR A 230 -6.46 -19.78 12.14
CA TYR A 230 -6.53 -19.89 10.68
C TYR A 230 -5.20 -19.97 9.92
N TYR A 231 -4.06 -20.16 10.60
CA TYR A 231 -2.80 -20.45 9.91
C TYR A 231 -2.16 -21.71 10.46
N PRO A 232 -2.37 -22.88 9.81
CA PRO A 232 -1.50 -24.03 10.05
C PRO A 232 -0.09 -23.68 9.56
N ILE A 233 0.88 -23.97 10.42
CA ILE A 233 2.34 -23.87 10.22
C ILE A 233 2.77 -24.74 9.03
#